data_c023eb2410e5148873be7852919a6c67
#
_entry.id   c023eb2410e5148873be7852919a6c67
#
_cell.length_a   1.000
_cell.length_b   1.000
_cell.length_c   1.000
_cell.angle_alpha   90.00
_cell.angle_beta   90.00
_cell.angle_gamma   90.00
#
_symmetry.space_group_name_H-M   'P 1'
#
loop_
_entity.id
_entity.type
_entity.pdbx_description
1 polymer ?
#
loop_
_entity_poly.entity_id
_entity_poly.type
_entity_poly.pdbx_seq_one_letter_code
_entity_poly.pdbx_strand_id
1 'polypeptide(L)'
;MTVGEAYRKTKDILTEAGFEAPAFEALCLTEKVFGFNRLALITKGEETVASEEKLAVLAELTEKRLNHEPLQYLLGKWSFMGIDLLVGEGVLVPRDDTEVVTSLCIDYLSCKESPNVIDLCAGSGAISLALEKYANCKVTAVELSDKAFSYLTQNIKLNNSAVKALNGDIFECHKDIADNSLDLIVSNPP
;
A
#
# COMPACT_ATOMS: atom_id res chain seq x y z
N MET A 1 -12.48 23.60 -18.40
CA MET A 1 -12.96 22.83 -17.23
C MET A 1 -12.08 23.12 -16.04
N THR A 2 -12.65 23.38 -14.88
CA THR A 2 -11.90 23.58 -13.63
C THR A 2 -11.56 22.20 -13.00
N VAL A 3 -10.65 22.19 -12.02
CA VAL A 3 -10.31 20.97 -11.27
C VAL A 3 -11.54 20.46 -10.49
N GLY A 4 -12.36 21.38 -9.93
CA GLY A 4 -13.61 21.04 -9.26
C GLY A 4 -14.65 20.40 -10.19
N GLU A 5 -14.78 20.90 -11.42
CA GLU A 5 -15.64 20.28 -12.44
C GLU A 5 -15.13 18.90 -12.86
N ALA A 6 -13.81 18.75 -13.00
CA ALA A 6 -13.20 17.46 -13.35
C ALA A 6 -13.45 16.40 -12.25
N TYR A 7 -13.28 16.78 -10.99
CA TYR A 7 -13.62 15.92 -9.86
C TYR A 7 -15.10 15.48 -9.86
N ARG A 8 -16.03 16.44 -10.03
CA ARG A 8 -17.48 16.12 -10.05
C ARG A 8 -17.79 15.15 -11.18
N LYS A 9 -17.29 15.42 -12.39
CA LYS A 9 -17.48 14.55 -13.54
C LYS A 9 -16.95 13.13 -13.28
N THR A 10 -15.75 12.99 -12.72
CA THR A 10 -15.18 11.67 -12.35
C THR A 10 -16.06 10.97 -11.34
N LYS A 11 -16.50 11.67 -10.29
CA LYS A 11 -17.39 11.13 -9.27
C LYS A 11 -18.71 10.64 -9.87
N ASP A 12 -19.32 11.42 -10.76
CA ASP A 12 -20.61 11.07 -11.38
C ASP A 12 -20.45 9.83 -12.27
N ILE A 13 -19.39 9.72 -13.06
CA ILE A 13 -19.06 8.53 -13.86
C ILE A 13 -18.92 7.28 -12.98
N LEU A 14 -18.17 7.36 -11.88
CA LEU A 14 -18.01 6.23 -10.95
C LEU A 14 -19.30 5.89 -10.22
N THR A 15 -20.15 6.88 -9.93
CA THR A 15 -21.47 6.68 -9.32
C THR A 15 -22.40 5.92 -10.27
N GLU A 16 -22.47 6.34 -11.55
CA GLU A 16 -23.27 5.67 -12.58
C GLU A 16 -22.82 4.24 -12.84
N ALA A 17 -21.52 3.97 -12.70
CA ALA A 17 -20.95 2.63 -12.83
C ALA A 17 -21.13 1.76 -11.57
N GLY A 18 -21.76 2.27 -10.49
CA GLY A 18 -22.10 1.51 -9.29
C GLY A 18 -20.97 1.26 -8.31
N PHE A 19 -19.91 2.06 -8.33
CA PHE A 19 -18.83 1.95 -7.32
C PHE A 19 -19.34 2.34 -5.93
N GLU A 20 -18.87 1.65 -4.88
CA GLU A 20 -19.35 1.86 -3.50
C GLU A 20 -18.94 3.21 -2.90
N ALA A 21 -17.74 3.70 -3.24
CA ALA A 21 -17.17 4.92 -2.67
C ALA A 21 -16.74 5.94 -3.75
N PRO A 22 -17.64 6.36 -4.69
CA PRO A 22 -17.26 7.13 -5.88
C PRO A 22 -16.66 8.49 -5.54
N ALA A 23 -17.12 9.14 -4.48
CA ALA A 23 -16.59 10.44 -4.06
C ALA A 23 -15.15 10.34 -3.50
N PHE A 24 -14.86 9.29 -2.76
CA PHE A 24 -13.51 9.01 -2.25
C PHE A 24 -12.56 8.65 -3.40
N GLU A 25 -12.97 7.75 -4.28
CA GLU A 25 -12.15 7.31 -5.41
C GLU A 25 -11.85 8.46 -6.38
N ALA A 26 -12.86 9.27 -6.72
CA ALA A 26 -12.68 10.47 -7.54
C ALA A 26 -11.72 11.48 -6.89
N LEU A 27 -11.79 11.65 -5.56
CA LEU A 27 -10.86 12.52 -4.83
C LEU A 27 -9.43 12.00 -4.94
N CYS A 28 -9.20 10.71 -4.71
CA CYS A 28 -7.88 10.10 -4.81
C CYS A 28 -7.27 10.24 -6.22
N LEU A 29 -8.06 9.99 -7.26
CA LEU A 29 -7.62 10.17 -8.66
C LEU A 29 -7.31 11.63 -8.98
N THR A 30 -8.15 12.56 -8.50
CA THR A 30 -7.95 14.00 -8.69
C THR A 30 -6.69 14.48 -7.94
N GLU A 31 -6.49 14.01 -6.72
CA GLU A 31 -5.29 14.32 -5.93
C GLU A 31 -4.02 13.82 -6.62
N LYS A 32 -4.04 12.58 -7.14
CA LYS A 32 -2.91 12.02 -7.91
C LYS A 32 -2.54 12.87 -9.11
N VAL A 33 -3.51 13.35 -9.86
CA VAL A 33 -3.26 14.07 -11.14
C VAL A 33 -2.96 15.53 -10.93
N PHE A 34 -3.68 16.20 -10.04
CA PHE A 34 -3.61 17.65 -9.86
C PHE A 34 -2.86 18.07 -8.60
N GLY A 35 -2.63 17.16 -7.63
CA GLY A 35 -2.07 17.50 -6.32
C GLY A 35 -3.08 18.18 -5.39
N PHE A 36 -4.37 18.09 -5.68
CA PHE A 36 -5.46 18.72 -4.93
C PHE A 36 -6.05 17.74 -3.92
N ASN A 37 -5.64 17.82 -2.66
CA ASN A 37 -6.32 17.13 -1.58
C ASN A 37 -7.73 17.72 -1.35
N ARG A 38 -8.51 17.13 -0.45
CA ARG A 38 -9.89 17.55 -0.17
C ARG A 38 -10.01 19.05 0.16
N LEU A 39 -9.08 19.59 0.95
CA LEU A 39 -9.11 21.02 1.33
C LEU A 39 -8.82 21.92 0.13
N ALA A 40 -7.80 21.60 -0.65
CA ALA A 40 -7.45 22.34 -1.86
C ALA A 40 -8.58 22.30 -2.90
N LEU A 41 -9.25 21.14 -3.03
CA LEU A 41 -10.38 20.99 -3.94
C LEU A 41 -11.55 21.91 -3.55
N ILE A 42 -11.87 22.01 -2.25
CA ILE A 42 -12.94 22.88 -1.74
C ILE A 42 -12.58 24.35 -1.90
N THR A 43 -11.34 24.74 -1.61
CA THR A 43 -10.94 26.15 -1.54
C THR A 43 -10.53 26.75 -2.88
N LYS A 44 -10.00 25.95 -3.80
CA LYS A 44 -9.39 26.43 -5.06
C LYS A 44 -9.88 25.66 -6.30
N GLY A 45 -10.62 24.57 -6.11
CA GLY A 45 -11.01 23.68 -7.22
C GLY A 45 -11.85 24.37 -8.29
N GLU A 46 -12.71 25.31 -7.91
CA GLU A 46 -13.58 26.05 -8.83
C GLU A 46 -12.84 27.17 -9.58
N GLU A 47 -11.75 27.67 -9.04
CA GLU A 47 -10.98 28.75 -9.62
C GLU A 47 -9.81 28.27 -10.47
N THR A 48 -9.34 27.02 -10.23
CA THR A 48 -8.18 26.47 -10.92
C THR A 48 -8.59 25.78 -12.21
N VAL A 49 -8.15 26.34 -13.35
CA VAL A 49 -8.35 25.73 -14.67
C VAL A 49 -7.41 24.53 -14.84
N ALA A 50 -7.98 23.38 -15.16
CA ALA A 50 -7.24 22.16 -15.43
C ALA A 50 -6.62 22.19 -16.83
N SER A 51 -5.36 21.76 -16.96
CA SER A 51 -4.74 21.61 -18.28
C SER A 51 -5.32 20.42 -19.04
N GLU A 52 -5.37 20.49 -20.37
CA GLU A 52 -5.89 19.39 -21.22
C GLU A 52 -5.12 18.08 -21.02
N GLU A 53 -3.81 18.17 -20.86
CA GLU A 53 -2.94 17.03 -20.59
C GLU A 53 -3.34 16.31 -19.28
N LYS A 54 -3.52 17.05 -18.18
CA LYS A 54 -3.95 16.48 -16.91
C LYS A 54 -5.38 15.92 -16.96
N LEU A 55 -6.26 16.57 -17.70
CA LEU A 55 -7.60 16.05 -17.93
C LEU A 55 -7.60 14.71 -18.70
N ALA A 56 -6.71 14.57 -19.68
CA ALA A 56 -6.54 13.32 -20.41
C ALA A 56 -6.02 12.19 -19.48
N VAL A 57 -5.04 12.50 -18.61
CA VAL A 57 -4.53 11.53 -17.61
C VAL A 57 -5.63 11.12 -16.64
N LEU A 58 -6.43 12.08 -16.13
CA LEU A 58 -7.55 11.75 -15.24
C LEU A 58 -8.59 10.85 -15.94
N ALA A 59 -8.91 11.14 -17.21
CA ALA A 59 -9.83 10.33 -17.99
C ALA A 59 -9.30 8.90 -18.20
N GLU A 60 -8.02 8.72 -18.51
CA GLU A 60 -7.37 7.41 -18.63
C GLU A 60 -7.43 6.61 -17.32
N LEU A 61 -7.10 7.25 -16.20
CA LEU A 61 -7.18 6.59 -14.88
C LEU A 61 -8.63 6.21 -14.52
N THR A 62 -9.60 7.06 -14.87
CA THR A 62 -11.02 6.79 -14.66
C THR A 62 -11.46 5.58 -15.50
N GLU A 63 -11.04 5.50 -16.77
CA GLU A 63 -11.33 4.35 -17.64
C GLU A 63 -10.73 3.06 -17.11
N LYS A 64 -9.48 3.06 -16.67
CA LYS A 64 -8.85 1.91 -16.02
C LYS A 64 -9.62 1.48 -14.77
N ARG A 65 -10.11 2.45 -13.99
CA ARG A 65 -10.93 2.15 -12.80
C ARG A 65 -12.27 1.53 -13.17
N LEU A 66 -12.93 2.00 -14.23
CA LEU A 66 -14.14 1.41 -14.79
C LEU A 66 -13.93 -0.04 -15.27
N ASN A 67 -12.74 -0.37 -15.74
CA ASN A 67 -12.31 -1.73 -16.04
C ASN A 67 -11.90 -2.55 -14.80
N HIS A 68 -12.27 -2.09 -13.58
CA HIS A 68 -12.03 -2.72 -12.30
C HIS A 68 -10.55 -2.84 -11.89
N GLU A 69 -9.64 -2.08 -12.49
CA GLU A 69 -8.27 -2.01 -11.98
C GLU A 69 -8.29 -1.44 -10.55
N PRO A 70 -7.61 -2.07 -9.59
CA PRO A 70 -7.61 -1.60 -8.19
C PRO A 70 -7.20 -0.14 -8.08
N LEU A 71 -7.95 0.65 -7.30
CA LEU A 71 -7.64 2.06 -7.07
C LEU A 71 -6.20 2.24 -6.60
N GLN A 72 -5.73 1.38 -5.70
CA GLN A 72 -4.39 1.42 -5.13
C GLN A 72 -3.30 1.24 -6.20
N TYR A 73 -3.55 0.41 -7.21
CA TYR A 73 -2.62 0.25 -8.34
C TYR A 73 -2.58 1.50 -9.21
N LEU A 74 -3.75 2.09 -9.47
CA LEU A 74 -3.83 3.36 -10.20
C LEU A 74 -3.12 4.48 -9.45
N LEU A 75 -3.17 4.49 -8.12
CA LEU A 75 -2.46 5.45 -7.28
C LEU A 75 -0.95 5.16 -7.22
N GLY A 76 -0.54 3.89 -7.33
CA GLY A 76 0.85 3.43 -7.24
C GLY A 76 1.40 3.39 -5.81
N LYS A 77 0.63 3.85 -4.83
CA LYS A 77 0.96 3.79 -3.40
C LYS A 77 -0.27 3.71 -2.53
N TRP A 78 -0.10 3.12 -1.35
CA TRP A 78 -1.16 2.97 -0.36
C TRP A 78 -0.59 3.10 1.04
N SER A 79 -1.40 3.54 1.99
CA SER A 79 -1.00 3.60 3.40
C SER A 79 -1.46 2.34 4.13
N PHE A 80 -0.60 1.78 4.97
CA PHE A 80 -0.89 0.68 5.88
C PHE A 80 -0.36 1.04 7.27
N MET A 81 -1.24 1.13 8.27
CA MET A 81 -0.89 1.56 9.64
C MET A 81 -0.03 2.84 9.67
N GLY A 82 -0.33 3.82 8.79
CA GLY A 82 0.45 5.06 8.69
C GLY A 82 1.86 4.91 8.11
N ILE A 83 2.09 3.85 7.33
CA ILE A 83 3.30 3.59 6.56
C ILE A 83 2.95 3.69 5.08
N ASP A 84 3.65 4.51 4.33
CA ASP A 84 3.47 4.61 2.87
C ASP A 84 4.14 3.42 2.18
N LEU A 85 3.38 2.71 1.36
CA LEU A 85 3.82 1.56 0.59
C LEU A 85 3.60 1.80 -0.90
N LEU A 86 4.58 1.49 -1.71
CA LEU A 86 4.42 1.33 -3.16
C LEU A 86 3.69 0.02 -3.42
N VAL A 87 2.67 0.09 -4.26
CA VAL A 87 1.87 -1.06 -4.67
C VAL A 87 1.55 -0.98 -6.15
N GLY A 88 1.29 -2.12 -6.78
CA GLY A 88 0.95 -2.20 -8.19
C GLY A 88 0.79 -3.65 -8.63
N GLU A 89 0.72 -3.88 -9.94
CA GLU A 89 0.52 -5.21 -10.49
C GLU A 89 1.57 -6.21 -10.00
N GLY A 90 1.11 -7.33 -9.47
CA GLY A 90 1.97 -8.43 -8.99
C GLY A 90 2.27 -8.41 -7.50
N VAL A 91 1.70 -7.47 -6.74
CA VAL A 91 1.76 -7.47 -5.27
C VAL A 91 0.37 -7.31 -4.67
N LEU A 92 0.06 -8.07 -3.63
CA LEU A 92 -1.21 -7.92 -2.93
C LEU A 92 -1.31 -6.53 -2.28
N VAL A 93 -2.44 -5.84 -2.51
CA VAL A 93 -2.75 -4.60 -1.77
C VAL A 93 -3.03 -4.97 -0.31
N PRO A 94 -2.33 -4.36 0.67
CA PRO A 94 -2.61 -4.60 2.08
C PRO A 94 -4.07 -4.33 2.43
N ARG A 95 -4.68 -5.23 3.22
CA ARG A 95 -6.09 -5.17 3.63
C ARG A 95 -6.22 -4.79 5.09
N ASP A 96 -7.36 -4.23 5.48
CA ASP A 96 -7.66 -3.82 6.86
C ASP A 96 -7.58 -5.01 7.84
N ASP A 97 -8.01 -6.22 7.43
CA ASP A 97 -7.87 -7.43 8.26
C ASP A 97 -6.40 -7.74 8.60
N THR A 98 -5.48 -7.39 7.72
CA THR A 98 -4.04 -7.55 7.96
C THR A 98 -3.54 -6.57 9.03
N GLU A 99 -4.15 -5.38 9.16
CA GLU A 99 -3.82 -4.45 10.24
C GLU A 99 -4.19 -5.03 11.63
N VAL A 100 -5.31 -5.77 11.71
CA VAL A 100 -5.71 -6.44 12.95
C VAL A 100 -4.68 -7.50 13.36
N VAL A 101 -4.28 -8.36 12.46
CA VAL A 101 -3.25 -9.38 12.73
C VAL A 101 -1.93 -8.73 13.13
N THR A 102 -1.52 -7.68 12.41
CA THR A 102 -0.28 -6.94 12.70
C THR A 102 -0.32 -6.31 14.08
N SER A 103 -1.46 -5.72 14.48
CA SER A 103 -1.65 -5.14 15.81
C SER A 103 -1.52 -6.19 16.92
N LEU A 104 -2.09 -7.38 16.75
CA LEU A 104 -1.94 -8.49 17.70
C LEU A 104 -0.47 -8.94 17.81
N CYS A 105 0.26 -8.96 16.71
CA CYS A 105 1.70 -9.27 16.72
C CYS A 105 2.49 -8.20 17.48
N ILE A 106 2.19 -6.91 17.29
CA ILE A 106 2.82 -5.80 18.00
C ILE A 106 2.57 -5.94 19.52
N ASP A 107 1.33 -6.20 19.92
CA ASP A 107 0.96 -6.39 21.32
C ASP A 107 1.73 -7.58 21.95
N TYR A 108 1.82 -8.70 21.25
CA TYR A 108 2.57 -9.88 21.69
C TYR A 108 4.06 -9.58 21.87
N LEU A 109 4.66 -8.79 20.98
CA LEU A 109 6.07 -8.44 21.00
C LEU A 109 6.42 -7.34 22.00
N SER A 110 5.44 -6.58 22.50
CA SER A 110 5.64 -5.41 23.36
C SER A 110 6.41 -5.68 24.66
N CYS A 111 6.34 -6.92 25.17
CA CYS A 111 7.03 -7.34 26.39
C CYS A 111 8.43 -7.94 26.14
N LYS A 112 8.88 -8.01 24.89
CA LYS A 112 10.16 -8.62 24.51
C LYS A 112 11.21 -7.57 24.19
N GLU A 113 12.45 -7.85 24.52
CA GLU A 113 13.58 -6.96 24.22
C GLU A 113 14.22 -7.36 22.89
N SER A 114 14.11 -6.49 21.86
CA SER A 114 14.69 -6.68 20.51
C SER A 114 14.37 -8.05 19.87
N PRO A 115 13.08 -8.43 19.77
CA PRO A 115 12.69 -9.75 19.31
C PRO A 115 13.05 -9.97 17.85
N ASN A 116 13.31 -11.24 17.47
CA ASN A 116 13.55 -11.68 16.11
C ASN A 116 12.24 -12.21 15.50
N VAL A 117 11.86 -11.67 14.35
CA VAL A 117 10.62 -11.99 13.65
C VAL A 117 10.91 -12.42 12.23
N ILE A 118 10.16 -13.39 11.74
CA ILE A 118 10.11 -13.72 10.31
C ILE A 118 8.69 -13.49 9.77
N ASP A 119 8.61 -12.79 8.65
CA ASP A 119 7.38 -12.57 7.88
C ASP A 119 7.45 -13.38 6.59
N LEU A 120 6.60 -14.41 6.50
CA LEU A 120 6.57 -15.32 5.37
C LEU A 120 5.50 -14.90 4.38
N CYS A 121 5.80 -14.90 3.09
CA CYS A 121 4.97 -14.35 2.02
C CYS A 121 4.74 -12.83 2.21
N ALA A 122 5.83 -12.09 2.40
CA ALA A 122 5.80 -10.71 2.85
C ALA A 122 5.14 -9.72 1.87
N GLY A 123 4.99 -10.07 0.60
CA GLY A 123 4.35 -9.23 -0.41
C GLY A 123 5.00 -7.86 -0.54
N SER A 124 4.23 -6.81 -0.26
CA SER A 124 4.74 -5.42 -0.24
C SER A 124 5.62 -5.09 0.96
N GLY A 125 5.70 -5.98 1.96
CA GLY A 125 6.39 -5.74 3.22
C GLY A 125 5.56 -5.00 4.27
N ALA A 126 4.24 -4.93 4.10
CA ALA A 126 3.35 -4.18 4.98
C ALA A 126 3.48 -4.60 6.46
N ILE A 127 3.38 -5.91 6.74
CA ILE A 127 3.53 -6.48 8.09
C ILE A 127 4.95 -6.24 8.60
N SER A 128 5.95 -6.59 7.81
CA SER A 128 7.37 -6.46 8.16
C SER A 128 7.73 -5.05 8.61
N LEU A 129 7.36 -4.05 7.83
CA LEU A 129 7.64 -2.64 8.10
C LEU A 129 6.90 -2.12 9.33
N ALA A 130 5.64 -2.57 9.53
CA ALA A 130 4.86 -2.18 10.69
C ALA A 130 5.43 -2.79 11.98
N LEU A 131 5.84 -4.06 11.96
CA LEU A 131 6.45 -4.72 13.11
C LEU A 131 7.79 -4.07 13.49
N GLU A 132 8.65 -3.78 12.51
CA GLU A 132 9.89 -3.05 12.79
C GLU A 132 9.63 -1.69 13.43
N LYS A 133 8.70 -0.92 12.84
CA LYS A 133 8.40 0.44 13.29
C LYS A 133 7.78 0.51 14.68
N TYR A 134 6.83 -0.40 14.97
CA TYR A 134 6.01 -0.28 16.19
C TYR A 134 6.39 -1.26 17.31
N ALA A 135 7.07 -2.37 16.99
CA ALA A 135 7.49 -3.34 17.99
C ALA A 135 9.01 -3.37 18.22
N ASN A 136 9.78 -2.49 17.57
CA ASN A 136 11.24 -2.41 17.69
C ASN A 136 11.94 -3.78 17.58
N CYS A 137 11.51 -4.59 16.61
CA CYS A 137 11.99 -5.94 16.38
C CYS A 137 12.90 -6.04 15.15
N LYS A 138 13.71 -7.09 15.10
CA LYS A 138 14.49 -7.43 13.92
C LYS A 138 13.65 -8.31 13.02
N VAL A 139 13.31 -7.84 11.82
CA VAL A 139 12.43 -8.55 10.89
C VAL A 139 13.20 -9.08 9.69
N THR A 140 12.98 -10.35 9.39
CA THR A 140 13.36 -10.96 8.11
C THR A 140 12.07 -11.21 7.31
N ALA A 141 11.97 -10.59 6.14
CA ALA A 141 10.83 -10.71 5.23
C ALA A 141 11.18 -11.64 4.06
N VAL A 142 10.41 -12.73 3.88
CA VAL A 142 10.62 -13.72 2.82
C VAL A 142 9.52 -13.58 1.78
N GLU A 143 9.91 -13.43 0.52
CA GLU A 143 8.99 -13.31 -0.61
C GLU A 143 9.51 -14.10 -1.82
N LEU A 144 8.65 -14.94 -2.40
CA LEU A 144 8.99 -15.80 -3.53
C LEU A 144 8.86 -15.09 -4.88
N SER A 145 7.80 -14.28 -5.04
CA SER A 145 7.52 -13.59 -6.30
C SER A 145 8.53 -12.47 -6.55
N ASP A 146 9.26 -12.52 -7.66
CA ASP A 146 10.20 -11.46 -8.04
C ASP A 146 9.53 -10.07 -8.16
N LYS A 147 8.28 -10.04 -8.66
CA LYS A 147 7.50 -8.79 -8.75
C LYS A 147 7.21 -8.24 -7.35
N ALA A 148 6.68 -9.05 -6.44
CA ALA A 148 6.36 -8.62 -5.07
C ALA A 148 7.65 -8.29 -4.30
N PHE A 149 8.72 -9.06 -4.47
CA PHE A 149 10.03 -8.79 -3.87
C PHE A 149 10.62 -7.44 -4.32
N SER A 150 10.39 -7.06 -5.57
CA SER A 150 10.77 -5.72 -6.06
C SER A 150 10.04 -4.61 -5.29
N TYR A 151 8.73 -4.78 -5.00
CA TYR A 151 7.99 -3.83 -4.15
C TYR A 151 8.48 -3.85 -2.71
N LEU A 152 8.70 -5.03 -2.13
CA LEU A 152 9.27 -5.18 -0.78
C LEU A 152 10.56 -4.36 -0.61
N THR A 153 11.51 -4.54 -1.51
CA THR A 153 12.80 -3.85 -1.45
C THR A 153 12.68 -2.34 -1.65
N GLN A 154 11.78 -1.90 -2.54
CA GLN A 154 11.50 -0.48 -2.73
C GLN A 154 10.84 0.13 -1.48
N ASN A 155 9.92 -0.58 -0.83
CA ASN A 155 9.23 -0.13 0.37
C ASN A 155 10.15 -0.07 1.59
N ILE A 156 11.07 -1.02 1.74
CA ILE A 156 12.14 -0.96 2.75
C ILE A 156 12.97 0.32 2.57
N LYS A 157 13.37 0.61 1.34
CA LYS A 157 14.14 1.82 1.02
C LYS A 157 13.32 3.09 1.24
N LEU A 158 12.07 3.13 0.81
CA LEU A 158 11.16 4.28 0.94
C LEU A 158 10.99 4.68 2.40
N ASN A 159 10.90 3.68 3.30
CA ASN A 159 10.67 3.89 4.73
C ASN A 159 11.97 3.94 5.56
N ASN A 160 13.15 3.92 4.93
CA ASN A 160 14.46 3.85 5.60
C ASN A 160 14.53 2.72 6.65
N SER A 161 13.93 1.58 6.34
CA SER A 161 13.77 0.44 7.24
C SER A 161 15.01 -0.46 7.23
N ALA A 162 15.28 -1.14 8.36
CA ALA A 162 16.34 -2.13 8.52
C ALA A 162 15.84 -3.58 8.30
N VAL A 163 14.58 -3.77 7.85
CA VAL A 163 14.04 -5.10 7.50
C VAL A 163 14.94 -5.79 6.49
N LYS A 164 15.31 -7.04 6.80
CA LYS A 164 16.10 -7.88 5.90
C LYS A 164 15.17 -8.59 4.91
N ALA A 165 15.27 -8.28 3.63
CA ALA A 165 14.51 -8.97 2.58
C ALA A 165 15.27 -10.20 2.06
N LEU A 166 14.55 -11.32 1.91
CA LEU A 166 15.02 -12.56 1.29
C LEU A 166 14.08 -12.94 0.13
N ASN A 167 14.62 -13.03 -1.07
CA ASN A 167 13.88 -13.62 -2.19
C ASN A 167 14.09 -15.13 -2.16
N GLY A 168 13.00 -15.89 -1.93
CA GLY A 168 13.12 -17.33 -1.85
C GLY A 168 11.84 -18.04 -1.40
N ASP A 169 11.90 -19.36 -1.49
CA ASP A 169 10.83 -20.24 -1.05
C ASP A 169 10.81 -20.38 0.48
N ILE A 170 9.65 -20.24 1.09
CA ILE A 170 9.45 -20.40 2.54
C ILE A 170 9.85 -21.80 3.03
N PHE A 171 9.75 -22.84 2.17
CA PHE A 171 10.17 -24.20 2.50
C PHE A 171 11.69 -24.38 2.50
N GLU A 172 12.45 -23.43 1.96
CA GLU A 172 13.91 -23.46 1.91
C GLU A 172 14.56 -22.49 2.90
N CYS A 173 13.87 -21.41 3.28
CA CYS A 173 14.45 -20.34 4.10
C CYS A 173 14.82 -20.79 5.53
N HIS A 174 14.25 -21.89 6.02
CA HIS A 174 14.56 -22.44 7.35
C HIS A 174 16.01 -22.89 7.49
N LYS A 175 16.70 -23.18 6.40
CA LYS A 175 18.10 -23.66 6.40
C LYS A 175 19.08 -22.62 6.94
N ASP A 176 18.71 -21.33 6.81
CA ASP A 176 19.54 -20.20 7.25
C ASP A 176 19.10 -19.64 8.61
N ILE A 177 18.13 -20.28 9.28
CA ILE A 177 17.55 -19.85 10.54
C ILE A 177 17.98 -20.85 11.63
N ALA A 178 18.66 -20.35 12.66
CA ALA A 178 19.05 -21.19 13.78
C ALA A 178 17.82 -21.67 14.58
N ASP A 179 17.90 -22.87 15.13
CA ASP A 179 16.83 -23.43 15.98
C ASP A 179 16.59 -22.50 17.20
N ASN A 180 15.30 -22.33 17.54
CA ASN A 180 14.85 -21.50 18.66
C ASN A 180 15.33 -20.04 18.64
N SER A 181 15.63 -19.48 17.45
CA SER A 181 16.12 -18.10 17.28
C SER A 181 15.04 -17.07 16.99
N LEU A 182 13.80 -17.49 16.76
CA LEU A 182 12.67 -16.63 16.41
C LEU A 182 11.72 -16.49 17.60
N ASP A 183 11.24 -15.27 17.83
CA ASP A 183 10.19 -14.94 18.79
C ASP A 183 8.79 -14.99 18.19
N LEU A 184 8.69 -14.75 16.87
CA LEU A 184 7.44 -14.75 16.15
C LEU A 184 7.66 -15.16 14.70
N ILE A 185 6.71 -15.96 14.20
CA ILE A 185 6.52 -16.22 12.77
C ILE A 185 5.16 -15.65 12.40
N VAL A 186 5.10 -14.78 11.40
CA VAL A 186 3.86 -14.23 10.87
C VAL A 186 3.77 -14.50 9.38
N SER A 187 2.55 -14.68 8.87
CA SER A 187 2.31 -14.86 7.43
C SER A 187 0.89 -14.43 7.07
N ASN A 188 0.75 -13.80 5.93
CA ASN A 188 -0.51 -13.59 5.23
C ASN A 188 -0.39 -14.15 3.81
N PRO A 189 -0.41 -15.50 3.64
CA PRO A 189 -0.18 -16.13 2.36
C PRO A 189 -1.32 -15.86 1.36
N PRO A 190 -1.05 -15.98 0.05
CA PRO A 190 -2.05 -15.82 -1.02
C PRO A 190 -3.10 -16.93 -1.01
#